data_0a6a6c8cd4a37e6134eeed6424e8c8d2
#
_entry.id   0a6a6c8cd4a37e6134eeed6424e8c8d2
#
_cell.length_a   1.000
_cell.length_b   1.000
_cell.length_c   1.000
_cell.angle_alpha   90.00
_cell.angle_beta   90.00
_cell.angle_gamma   90.00
#
_symmetry.space_group_name_H-M   'P 1'
#
loop_
_entity.id
_entity.type
_entity.pdbx_description
1 polymer ?
#
loop_
_entity_poly.entity_id
_entity_poly.type
_entity_poly.pdbx_seq_one_letter_code
_entity_poly.pdbx_strand_id
1 'polypeptide(L)'
;MKLDKLFMTAIALFVLPNANSFAQGPNNTGTYYQAADGKKGKELKTALCAIINPHTQRTYKQLWTDFEKTDKKANGKVWDMYSNKREMTFGTDQAGSYSKEGDVYNREHSFPKSWFNDEYPMYTDLYHLYPTDGWVNNKRGNDPFGEVGPGYASSYSEFSKWGSARSDLGYSGNVFEPNDEYKGDFARTYFYMVTCYESYVNSKNQSRQITSWNCPMLDGKVYPGFSDWALAMLMKWSENDPVSDKETNRNEAVYGIQNNRNPFIDYPGLEKYIWGDMKDEAFSYDNYSSGIQNVEEKDEVESYYSLDGKRLQKPQRGVNIVKTKSRRTKKIIKR
;
A
#
# COMPACT_ATOMS: atom_id res chain seq x y z
N MET A 1 -51.95 -60.96 -30.62
CA MET A 1 -52.16 -59.96 -29.55
C MET A 1 -50.80 -59.42 -29.19
N LYS A 2 -50.42 -58.26 -29.74
CA LYS A 2 -49.12 -57.60 -29.48
C LYS A 2 -49.32 -56.56 -28.41
N LEU A 3 -48.57 -56.64 -27.30
CA LEU A 3 -48.51 -55.64 -26.25
C LEU A 3 -47.48 -54.57 -26.63
N ASP A 4 -47.95 -53.35 -26.84
CA ASP A 4 -47.06 -52.18 -27.02
C ASP A 4 -46.59 -51.73 -25.66
N LYS A 5 -45.26 -51.67 -25.50
CA LYS A 5 -44.62 -51.13 -24.32
C LYS A 5 -44.45 -49.62 -24.51
N LEU A 6 -45.23 -48.86 -23.75
CA LEU A 6 -45.10 -47.40 -23.63
C LEU A 6 -43.87 -47.05 -22.79
N PHE A 7 -42.84 -46.48 -23.40
CA PHE A 7 -41.67 -45.92 -22.67
C PHE A 7 -42.03 -44.51 -22.19
N MET A 8 -42.23 -44.37 -20.92
CA MET A 8 -42.36 -43.06 -20.26
C MET A 8 -40.94 -42.51 -19.98
N THR A 9 -40.48 -41.50 -20.75
CA THR A 9 -39.23 -40.80 -20.49
C THR A 9 -39.48 -39.72 -19.43
N ALA A 10 -38.99 -39.98 -18.22
CA ALA A 10 -39.00 -38.96 -17.16
C ALA A 10 -37.90 -37.94 -17.44
N ILE A 11 -38.30 -36.72 -17.77
CA ILE A 11 -37.37 -35.58 -17.85
C ILE A 11 -37.15 -35.09 -16.41
N ALA A 12 -35.99 -35.38 -15.83
CA ALA A 12 -35.55 -34.83 -14.58
C ALA A 12 -35.11 -33.37 -14.84
N LEU A 13 -35.93 -32.40 -14.42
CA LEU A 13 -35.58 -30.99 -14.37
C LEU A 13 -34.54 -30.82 -13.25
N PHE A 14 -33.27 -30.74 -13.61
CA PHE A 14 -32.23 -30.30 -12.69
C PHE A 14 -32.41 -28.76 -12.45
N VAL A 15 -33.07 -28.40 -11.37
CA VAL A 15 -33.01 -27.07 -10.83
C VAL A 15 -31.63 -26.92 -10.23
N LEU A 16 -30.71 -26.31 -10.99
CA LEU A 16 -29.44 -25.84 -10.44
C LEU A 16 -29.78 -24.77 -9.39
N PRO A 17 -29.29 -24.90 -8.15
CA PRO A 17 -29.42 -23.80 -7.20
C PRO A 17 -28.67 -22.59 -7.80
N ASN A 18 -29.37 -21.46 -7.95
CA ASN A 18 -28.72 -20.20 -8.16
C ASN A 18 -27.76 -19.97 -6.97
N ALA A 19 -26.50 -20.31 -7.16
CA ALA A 19 -25.45 -19.83 -6.31
C ALA A 19 -25.48 -18.29 -6.50
N ASN A 20 -26.05 -17.58 -5.55
CA ASN A 20 -25.81 -16.17 -5.43
C ASN A 20 -24.29 -16.01 -5.32
N SER A 21 -23.63 -15.69 -6.43
CA SER A 21 -22.26 -15.23 -6.37
C SER A 21 -22.33 -13.89 -5.64
N PHE A 22 -22.06 -13.93 -4.34
CA PHE A 22 -21.78 -12.68 -3.64
C PHE A 22 -20.62 -12.04 -4.39
N ALA A 23 -20.80 -10.79 -4.79
CA ALA A 23 -19.76 -9.98 -5.37
C ALA A 23 -18.54 -10.03 -4.43
N GLN A 24 -17.38 -10.31 -4.98
CA GLN A 24 -16.15 -10.44 -4.20
C GLN A 24 -15.27 -9.24 -4.52
N GLY A 25 -14.83 -8.56 -3.46
CA GLY A 25 -13.83 -7.49 -3.57
C GLY A 25 -12.49 -8.03 -4.11
N PRO A 26 -11.55 -7.15 -4.49
CA PRO A 26 -10.22 -7.54 -4.95
C PRO A 26 -9.46 -8.30 -3.87
N ASN A 27 -8.40 -9.01 -4.26
CA ASN A 27 -7.50 -9.72 -3.35
C ASN A 27 -8.21 -10.67 -2.38
N ASN A 28 -9.29 -11.35 -2.83
CA ASN A 28 -10.11 -12.25 -2.01
C ASN A 28 -10.70 -11.59 -0.75
N THR A 29 -10.91 -10.29 -0.74
CA THR A 29 -11.46 -9.55 0.41
C THR A 29 -12.93 -9.87 0.67
N GLY A 30 -13.63 -10.51 -0.29
CA GLY A 30 -15.04 -10.86 -0.13
C GLY A 30 -15.89 -9.63 0.18
N THR A 31 -16.61 -9.67 1.29
CA THR A 31 -17.46 -8.56 1.77
C THR A 31 -16.79 -7.69 2.83
N TYR A 32 -15.48 -7.81 3.02
CA TYR A 32 -14.76 -7.09 4.10
C TYR A 32 -15.03 -5.58 4.09
N TYR A 33 -15.08 -4.96 2.91
CA TYR A 33 -15.30 -3.53 2.75
C TYR A 33 -16.76 -3.14 2.42
N GLN A 34 -17.72 -4.07 2.51
CA GLN A 34 -19.12 -3.83 2.13
C GLN A 34 -19.75 -2.63 2.85
N ALA A 35 -19.38 -2.37 4.11
CA ALA A 35 -19.90 -1.23 4.89
C ALA A 35 -19.45 0.14 4.36
N ALA A 36 -18.45 0.18 3.48
CA ALA A 36 -17.99 1.40 2.81
C ALA A 36 -18.65 1.62 1.45
N ASP A 37 -19.45 0.67 0.96
CA ASP A 37 -20.11 0.76 -0.33
C ASP A 37 -20.98 2.00 -0.48
N GLY A 38 -20.94 2.64 -1.64
CA GLY A 38 -21.69 3.88 -1.92
C GLY A 38 -21.20 5.13 -1.18
N LYS A 39 -20.19 5.02 -0.32
CA LYS A 39 -19.61 6.17 0.39
C LYS A 39 -18.60 6.91 -0.46
N LYS A 40 -18.36 8.19 -0.13
CA LYS A 40 -17.43 9.07 -0.84
C LYS A 40 -16.77 10.08 0.10
N GLY A 41 -15.63 10.60 -0.29
CA GLY A 41 -14.91 11.65 0.43
C GLY A 41 -14.75 11.37 1.92
N LYS A 42 -15.19 12.32 2.75
CA LYS A 42 -15.13 12.20 4.22
C LYS A 42 -15.92 10.99 4.74
N GLU A 43 -17.10 10.72 4.20
CA GLU A 43 -17.93 9.59 4.67
C GLU A 43 -17.25 8.24 4.35
N LEU A 44 -16.58 8.13 3.21
CA LEU A 44 -15.80 6.96 2.84
C LEU A 44 -14.64 6.74 3.83
N LYS A 45 -13.87 7.80 4.12
CA LYS A 45 -12.78 7.74 5.11
C LYS A 45 -13.27 7.24 6.47
N THR A 46 -14.37 7.80 6.98
CA THR A 46 -14.96 7.40 8.27
C THR A 46 -15.50 5.96 8.27
N ALA A 47 -16.11 5.52 7.17
CA ALA A 47 -16.56 4.13 7.03
C ALA A 47 -15.38 3.14 7.00
N LEU A 48 -14.32 3.48 6.28
CA LEU A 48 -13.09 2.68 6.27
C LEU A 48 -12.44 2.64 7.65
N CYS A 49 -12.39 3.76 8.39
CA CYS A 49 -11.93 3.78 9.78
C CYS A 49 -12.67 2.73 10.64
N ALA A 50 -13.99 2.70 10.55
CA ALA A 50 -14.80 1.74 11.32
C ALA A 50 -14.51 0.27 10.95
N ILE A 51 -14.13 0.01 9.69
CA ILE A 51 -13.79 -1.35 9.20
C ILE A 51 -12.40 -1.78 9.65
N ILE A 52 -11.40 -0.90 9.50
CA ILE A 52 -9.99 -1.29 9.63
C ILE A 52 -9.37 -0.98 11.00
N ASN A 53 -9.98 -0.11 11.81
CA ASN A 53 -9.48 0.21 13.13
C ASN A 53 -9.55 -0.97 14.12
N PRO A 54 -10.62 -1.77 14.16
CA PRO A 54 -10.63 -2.98 14.97
C PRO A 54 -9.60 -3.99 14.45
N HIS A 55 -8.54 -4.23 15.24
CA HIS A 55 -7.52 -5.21 14.88
C HIS A 55 -6.87 -5.85 16.11
N THR A 56 -6.19 -6.96 15.90
CA THR A 56 -5.45 -7.66 16.94
C THR A 56 -4.14 -6.93 17.23
N GLN A 57 -4.09 -6.26 18.38
CA GLN A 57 -2.89 -5.56 18.82
C GLN A 57 -1.74 -6.55 19.08
N ARG A 58 -0.56 -6.27 18.55
CA ARG A 58 0.66 -7.04 18.79
C ARG A 58 1.39 -6.52 20.03
N THR A 59 2.26 -7.34 20.60
CA THR A 59 3.27 -6.86 21.55
C THR A 59 4.51 -6.39 20.80
N TYR A 60 5.22 -5.41 21.34
CA TYR A 60 6.44 -4.90 20.72
C TYR A 60 7.52 -5.99 20.50
N LYS A 61 7.55 -7.03 21.35
CA LYS A 61 8.43 -8.18 21.19
C LYS A 61 8.04 -9.07 20.00
N GLN A 62 6.73 -9.27 19.77
CA GLN A 62 6.25 -10.12 18.69
C GLN A 62 6.61 -9.58 17.29
N LEU A 63 6.79 -8.26 17.15
CA LEU A 63 7.16 -7.64 15.87
C LEU A 63 8.40 -8.27 15.23
N TRP A 64 9.36 -8.76 16.03
CA TRP A 64 10.55 -9.44 15.48
C TRP A 64 10.21 -10.70 14.67
N THR A 65 9.28 -11.49 15.17
CA THR A 65 8.82 -12.72 14.48
C THR A 65 7.77 -12.42 13.42
N ASP A 66 7.02 -11.33 13.59
CA ASP A 66 6.03 -10.92 12.59
C ASP A 66 6.72 -10.43 11.32
N PHE A 67 7.81 -9.65 11.41
CA PHE A 67 8.59 -9.20 10.25
C PHE A 67 9.14 -10.35 9.39
N GLU A 68 9.46 -11.50 9.99
CA GLU A 68 9.88 -12.66 9.21
C GLU A 68 8.77 -13.18 8.29
N LYS A 69 7.51 -12.88 8.58
CA LYS A 69 6.36 -13.24 7.76
C LYS A 69 5.98 -12.14 6.77
N THR A 70 6.11 -10.88 7.19
CA THR A 70 5.60 -9.73 6.45
C THR A 70 6.63 -9.06 5.55
N ASP A 71 7.93 -9.13 5.92
CA ASP A 71 8.98 -8.32 5.31
C ASP A 71 10.21 -9.15 4.91
N LYS A 72 9.98 -10.37 4.41
CA LYS A 72 11.02 -11.29 3.96
C LYS A 72 11.13 -11.32 2.43
N LYS A 73 12.34 -11.10 1.92
CA LYS A 73 12.67 -11.30 0.50
C LYS A 73 12.62 -12.79 0.12
N ALA A 74 12.53 -13.08 -1.18
CA ALA A 74 12.52 -14.44 -1.70
C ALA A 74 13.78 -15.27 -1.31
N ASN A 75 14.91 -14.61 -1.10
CA ASN A 75 16.15 -15.24 -0.64
C ASN A 75 16.23 -15.42 0.90
N GLY A 76 15.14 -15.15 1.62
CA GLY A 76 15.06 -15.28 3.08
C GLY A 76 15.64 -14.12 3.89
N LYS A 77 16.14 -13.06 3.24
CA LYS A 77 16.71 -11.89 3.89
C LYS A 77 15.64 -10.85 4.24
N VAL A 78 16.02 -9.94 5.13
CA VAL A 78 15.19 -8.80 5.54
C VAL A 78 14.93 -7.90 4.33
N TRP A 79 13.70 -7.46 4.17
CA TRP A 79 13.34 -6.45 3.18
C TRP A 79 13.50 -5.07 3.80
N ASP A 80 14.71 -4.56 3.74
CA ASP A 80 15.03 -3.21 4.21
C ASP A 80 14.66 -2.18 3.14
N MET A 81 13.82 -1.21 3.50
CA MET A 81 13.39 -0.13 2.61
C MET A 81 14.18 1.17 2.80
N TYR A 82 15.17 1.20 3.71
CA TYR A 82 15.99 2.37 3.98
C TYR A 82 17.43 2.24 3.51
N SER A 83 17.92 1.02 3.33
CA SER A 83 19.30 0.79 2.89
C SER A 83 19.41 -0.44 1.99
N ASN A 84 20.29 -0.35 1.01
CA ASN A 84 20.74 -1.47 0.19
C ASN A 84 22.20 -1.86 0.48
N LYS A 85 22.76 -1.36 1.58
CA LYS A 85 24.18 -1.56 1.94
C LYS A 85 24.52 -3.02 2.19
N ARG A 86 23.61 -3.74 2.85
CA ARG A 86 23.82 -5.12 3.24
C ARG A 86 22.49 -5.87 3.34
N GLU A 87 22.48 -7.12 2.91
CA GLU A 87 21.36 -8.02 3.19
C GLU A 87 21.45 -8.58 4.60
N MET A 88 20.45 -8.29 5.43
CA MET A 88 20.39 -8.68 6.83
C MET A 88 19.59 -9.97 7.03
N THR A 89 19.90 -10.71 8.11
CA THR A 89 19.30 -12.00 8.44
C THR A 89 18.44 -11.87 9.69
N PHE A 90 17.18 -12.36 9.62
CA PHE A 90 16.28 -12.40 10.78
C PHE A 90 16.89 -13.20 11.93
N GLY A 91 16.64 -12.73 13.15
CA GLY A 91 17.17 -13.37 14.39
C GLY A 91 18.64 -13.13 14.67
N THR A 92 19.46 -12.85 13.64
CA THR A 92 20.91 -12.64 13.77
C THR A 92 21.26 -11.16 13.78
N ASP A 93 20.78 -10.41 12.80
CA ASP A 93 21.16 -9.00 12.61
C ASP A 93 20.11 -8.03 13.19
N GLN A 94 19.28 -8.51 14.12
CA GLN A 94 18.21 -7.72 14.75
C GLN A 94 18.67 -7.08 16.05
N ALA A 95 18.30 -5.82 16.25
CA ALA A 95 18.56 -5.05 17.47
C ALA A 95 20.05 -4.95 17.85
N GLY A 96 20.36 -4.30 18.93
CA GLY A 96 21.71 -4.17 19.42
C GLY A 96 22.33 -2.81 19.11
N SER A 97 23.63 -2.71 19.40
CA SER A 97 24.40 -1.50 19.12
C SER A 97 24.79 -1.46 17.63
N TYR A 98 24.69 -0.30 17.04
CA TYR A 98 25.18 -0.03 15.68
C TYR A 98 26.02 1.25 15.69
N SER A 99 27.03 1.29 14.85
CA SER A 99 27.90 2.45 14.66
C SER A 99 27.88 2.98 13.24
N LYS A 100 27.42 2.20 12.30
CA LYS A 100 27.37 2.51 10.87
C LYS A 100 26.22 1.76 10.19
N GLU A 101 25.93 2.20 8.97
CA GLU A 101 25.00 1.55 8.08
C GLU A 101 25.43 0.11 7.77
N GLY A 102 24.47 -0.81 7.80
CA GLY A 102 24.67 -2.24 7.55
C GLY A 102 24.99 -3.05 8.81
N ASP A 103 25.05 -2.46 10.02
CA ASP A 103 25.34 -3.21 11.24
C ASP A 103 24.17 -4.10 11.66
N VAL A 104 22.99 -3.52 11.86
CA VAL A 104 21.77 -4.23 12.29
C VAL A 104 20.52 -3.56 11.74
N TYR A 105 19.41 -4.31 11.74
CA TYR A 105 18.08 -3.71 11.55
C TYR A 105 17.35 -3.55 12.87
N ASN A 106 16.45 -2.58 12.92
CA ASN A 106 15.56 -2.39 14.05
C ASN A 106 14.09 -2.20 13.59
N ARG A 107 13.20 -1.92 14.54
CA ARG A 107 11.76 -1.75 14.28
C ARG A 107 11.49 -0.28 14.02
N GLU A 108 11.43 0.07 12.75
CA GLU A 108 11.13 1.43 12.32
C GLU A 108 9.64 1.72 12.41
N HIS A 109 9.30 2.82 13.08
CA HIS A 109 8.00 3.44 13.01
C HIS A 109 8.02 4.44 11.85
N SER A 110 7.65 4.02 10.64
CA SER A 110 7.66 4.89 9.46
C SER A 110 6.75 6.11 9.63
N PHE A 111 5.70 5.99 10.44
CA PHE A 111 4.97 7.09 11.05
C PHE A 111 5.52 7.26 12.47
N PRO A 112 6.39 8.25 12.75
CA PRO A 112 7.12 8.38 14.01
C PRO A 112 6.25 8.25 15.24
N LYS A 113 6.63 7.35 16.14
CA LYS A 113 5.87 7.06 17.34
C LYS A 113 5.71 8.24 18.30
N SER A 114 6.67 9.17 18.28
CA SER A 114 6.59 10.42 19.04
C SER A 114 5.42 11.32 18.61
N TRP A 115 4.96 11.20 17.37
CA TRP A 115 3.85 12.01 16.87
C TRP A 115 2.51 11.65 17.49
N PHE A 116 2.36 10.39 17.97
CA PHE A 116 1.19 9.90 18.69
C PHE A 116 1.51 9.49 20.15
N ASN A 117 2.60 10.05 20.74
CA ASN A 117 3.01 9.85 22.14
C ASN A 117 3.22 8.40 22.54
N ASP A 118 3.75 7.55 21.66
CA ASP A 118 3.97 6.12 21.88
C ASP A 118 2.68 5.37 22.30
N GLU A 119 1.50 5.89 21.96
CA GLU A 119 0.22 5.28 22.34
C GLU A 119 -0.08 4.00 21.54
N TYR A 120 -0.74 3.07 22.20
CA TYR A 120 -1.36 1.92 21.57
C TYR A 120 -2.79 2.27 21.11
N PRO A 121 -3.30 1.59 20.06
CA PRO A 121 -2.70 0.43 19.37
C PRO A 121 -1.63 0.75 18.33
N MET A 122 -1.45 2.02 17.93
CA MET A 122 -0.53 2.44 16.86
C MET A 122 0.90 1.93 17.08
N TYR A 123 1.37 1.91 18.34
CA TYR A 123 2.75 1.56 18.69
C TYR A 123 3.20 0.17 18.19
N THR A 124 2.27 -0.70 17.86
CA THR A 124 2.56 -2.06 17.40
C THR A 124 1.80 -2.46 16.14
N ASP A 125 1.27 -1.49 15.39
CA ASP A 125 0.57 -1.74 14.14
C ASP A 125 1.57 -1.99 13.00
N LEU A 126 1.54 -3.21 12.45
CA LEU A 126 2.44 -3.66 11.38
C LEU A 126 2.31 -2.85 10.10
N TYR A 127 1.20 -2.14 9.87
CA TYR A 127 1.04 -1.35 8.63
C TYR A 127 1.97 -0.15 8.53
N HIS A 128 2.56 0.31 9.63
CA HIS A 128 3.58 1.36 9.58
C HIS A 128 4.91 0.97 10.23
N LEU A 129 5.04 -0.29 10.63
CA LEU A 129 6.26 -0.84 11.23
C LEU A 129 7.02 -1.68 10.21
N TYR A 130 8.30 -1.39 10.04
CA TYR A 130 9.16 -2.08 9.08
C TYR A 130 10.51 -2.43 9.71
N PRO A 131 11.13 -3.55 9.31
CA PRO A 131 12.53 -3.80 9.63
C PRO A 131 13.42 -2.96 8.71
N THR A 132 14.12 -1.99 9.24
CA THR A 132 15.01 -1.14 8.47
C THR A 132 16.39 -1.03 9.13
N ASP A 133 17.41 -0.67 8.35
CA ASP A 133 18.74 -0.38 8.85
C ASP A 133 18.68 0.58 10.06
N GLY A 134 19.27 0.15 11.18
CA GLY A 134 19.19 0.87 12.44
C GLY A 134 19.91 2.21 12.44
N TRP A 135 21.02 2.30 11.68
CA TRP A 135 21.77 3.55 11.57
C TRP A 135 21.03 4.58 10.69
N VAL A 136 20.48 4.13 9.55
CA VAL A 136 19.69 5.01 8.66
C VAL A 136 18.42 5.47 9.35
N ASN A 137 17.72 4.57 10.06
CA ASN A 137 16.58 4.91 10.91
C ASN A 137 16.95 5.99 11.94
N ASN A 138 18.11 5.85 12.62
CA ASN A 138 18.59 6.89 13.54
C ASN A 138 18.88 8.22 12.85
N LYS A 139 19.40 8.21 11.60
CA LYS A 139 19.63 9.43 10.83
C LYS A 139 18.33 10.13 10.44
N ARG A 140 17.29 9.35 10.13
CA ARG A 140 15.94 9.88 9.92
C ARG A 140 15.39 10.55 11.18
N GLY A 141 15.56 9.92 12.34
CA GLY A 141 14.95 10.40 13.58
C GLY A 141 13.44 10.47 13.49
N ASN A 142 12.87 11.66 13.72
CA ASN A 142 11.42 11.91 13.59
C ASN A 142 11.09 12.85 12.42
N ASP A 143 12.02 13.05 11.51
CA ASP A 143 11.78 13.91 10.35
C ASP A 143 10.66 13.34 9.49
N PRO A 144 9.74 14.15 8.97
CA PRO A 144 8.70 13.70 8.08
C PRO A 144 9.29 13.18 6.77
N PHE A 145 8.54 12.33 6.10
CA PHE A 145 8.87 12.02 4.71
C PHE A 145 8.74 13.26 3.85
N GLY A 146 9.66 13.39 2.87
CA GLY A 146 9.69 14.54 1.97
C GLY A 146 10.70 14.35 0.86
N GLU A 147 10.82 15.32 -0.01
CA GLU A 147 11.83 15.39 -1.05
C GLU A 147 12.91 16.38 -0.63
N VAL A 148 14.17 15.94 -0.60
CA VAL A 148 15.29 16.76 -0.13
C VAL A 148 15.73 17.77 -1.19
N GLY A 149 16.18 18.92 -0.70
CA GLY A 149 16.85 19.95 -1.48
C GLY A 149 18.35 19.70 -1.65
N PRO A 150 19.07 20.60 -2.30
CA PRO A 150 20.53 20.50 -2.47
C PRO A 150 21.29 20.44 -1.13
N GLY A 151 22.39 19.66 -1.11
CA GLY A 151 23.23 19.53 0.08
C GLY A 151 22.77 18.50 1.09
N TYR A 152 21.91 17.57 0.67
CA TYR A 152 21.46 16.46 1.50
C TYR A 152 22.60 15.49 1.87
N ALA A 153 22.40 14.75 2.96
CA ALA A 153 23.15 13.55 3.28
C ALA A 153 22.37 12.29 2.81
N SER A 154 23.07 11.16 2.64
CA SER A 154 22.44 9.95 2.14
C SER A 154 22.98 8.68 2.78
N SER A 155 22.21 7.60 2.64
CA SER A 155 22.63 6.23 2.84
C SER A 155 23.52 5.76 1.67
N TYR A 156 24.02 4.53 1.76
CA TYR A 156 24.83 3.92 0.72
C TYR A 156 24.12 3.97 -0.66
N SER A 157 24.87 4.33 -1.69
CA SER A 157 24.38 4.48 -3.07
C SER A 157 23.22 5.48 -3.20
N GLU A 158 23.13 6.47 -2.30
CA GLU A 158 22.03 7.44 -2.26
C GLU A 158 20.63 6.78 -2.19
N PHE A 159 20.54 5.60 -1.58
CA PHE A 159 19.29 4.83 -1.52
C PHE A 159 18.20 5.56 -0.74
N SER A 160 18.54 6.15 0.40
CA SER A 160 17.71 7.09 1.13
C SER A 160 18.49 8.39 1.34
N LYS A 161 17.80 9.51 1.48
CA LYS A 161 18.39 10.84 1.63
C LYS A 161 17.72 11.57 2.79
N TRP A 162 18.47 12.49 3.43
CA TRP A 162 17.90 13.35 4.48
C TRP A 162 18.59 14.70 4.49
N GLY A 163 17.83 15.71 4.82
CA GLY A 163 18.29 17.11 4.83
C GLY A 163 17.14 18.08 4.73
N SER A 164 17.45 19.34 4.42
CA SER A 164 16.40 20.33 4.26
C SER A 164 15.48 19.99 3.10
N ALA A 165 14.20 20.22 3.29
CA ALA A 165 13.19 20.01 2.27
C ALA A 165 13.49 20.82 0.99
N ARG A 166 13.12 20.27 -0.16
CA ARG A 166 13.18 20.98 -1.44
C ARG A 166 12.26 22.21 -1.38
N SER A 167 12.72 23.34 -1.93
CA SER A 167 12.07 24.64 -1.77
C SER A 167 10.63 24.72 -2.32
N ASP A 168 10.27 23.85 -3.26
CA ASP A 168 8.93 23.77 -3.85
C ASP A 168 8.00 22.76 -3.16
N LEU A 169 8.47 22.09 -2.09
CA LEU A 169 7.69 21.10 -1.37
C LEU A 169 6.53 21.72 -0.56
N GLY A 170 6.63 23.01 -0.20
CA GLY A 170 5.65 23.65 0.68
C GLY A 170 5.88 23.39 2.19
N TYR A 171 7.04 22.84 2.54
CA TYR A 171 7.50 22.59 3.90
C TYR A 171 8.93 23.09 4.07
N SER A 172 9.26 23.70 5.23
CA SER A 172 10.55 24.36 5.48
C SER A 172 11.31 23.72 6.65
N GLY A 173 11.29 22.41 6.77
CA GLY A 173 12.05 21.66 7.78
C GLY A 173 12.97 20.64 7.15
N ASN A 174 13.61 19.83 7.99
CA ASN A 174 14.28 18.64 7.51
C ASN A 174 13.26 17.58 7.14
N VAL A 175 13.61 16.76 6.15
CA VAL A 175 12.81 15.65 5.65
C VAL A 175 13.71 14.44 5.39
N PHE A 176 13.08 13.26 5.38
CA PHE A 176 13.68 12.03 4.93
C PHE A 176 13.05 11.60 3.62
N GLU A 177 13.86 11.42 2.60
CA GLU A 177 13.44 10.96 1.28
C GLU A 177 13.79 9.48 1.12
N PRO A 178 12.80 8.57 1.10
CA PRO A 178 13.04 7.17 0.82
C PRO A 178 13.36 6.95 -0.67
N ASN A 179 13.86 5.75 -1.00
CA ASN A 179 14.07 5.36 -2.39
C ASN A 179 12.75 5.44 -3.18
N ASP A 180 12.86 5.83 -4.46
CA ASP A 180 11.70 5.99 -5.34
C ASP A 180 10.85 4.72 -5.46
N GLU A 181 11.49 3.53 -5.33
CA GLU A 181 10.83 2.21 -5.36
C GLU A 181 9.82 2.01 -4.19
N TYR A 182 9.93 2.80 -3.11
CA TYR A 182 9.11 2.66 -1.90
C TYR A 182 8.31 3.91 -1.54
N LYS A 183 8.35 4.94 -2.36
CA LYS A 183 7.60 6.18 -2.09
C LYS A 183 6.10 5.92 -2.04
N GLY A 184 5.58 5.09 -2.95
CA GLY A 184 4.18 4.67 -2.97
C GLY A 184 3.80 3.80 -1.78
N ASP A 185 4.67 2.84 -1.40
CA ASP A 185 4.48 2.02 -0.18
C ASP A 185 4.27 2.90 1.06
N PHE A 186 5.14 3.91 1.24
CA PHE A 186 5.03 4.83 2.37
C PHE A 186 3.83 5.78 2.25
N ALA A 187 3.46 6.21 1.04
CA ALA A 187 2.25 7.00 0.85
C ALA A 187 1.00 6.21 1.29
N ARG A 188 0.85 4.96 0.85
CA ARG A 188 -0.26 4.08 1.24
C ARG A 188 -0.25 3.70 2.73
N THR A 189 0.94 3.65 3.34
CA THR A 189 1.10 3.54 4.80
C THR A 189 0.53 4.77 5.51
N TYR A 190 0.81 5.96 5.04
CA TYR A 190 0.33 7.21 5.64
C TYR A 190 -1.17 7.39 5.43
N PHE A 191 -1.69 7.07 4.26
CA PHE A 191 -3.13 7.04 4.02
C PHE A 191 -3.85 6.08 4.97
N TYR A 192 -3.28 4.90 5.19
CA TYR A 192 -3.79 3.94 6.17
C TYR A 192 -3.81 4.53 7.58
N MET A 193 -2.69 5.07 8.06
CA MET A 193 -2.59 5.61 9.42
C MET A 193 -3.61 6.72 9.67
N VAL A 194 -3.74 7.66 8.73
CA VAL A 194 -4.68 8.79 8.85
C VAL A 194 -6.14 8.34 8.73
N THR A 195 -6.41 7.22 8.05
CA THR A 195 -7.75 6.65 7.94
C THR A 195 -8.08 5.77 9.13
N CYS A 196 -7.21 4.82 9.46
CA CYS A 196 -7.41 3.85 10.54
C CYS A 196 -7.60 4.53 11.89
N TYR A 197 -6.84 5.58 12.15
CA TYR A 197 -6.82 6.27 13.43
C TYR A 197 -7.54 7.63 13.41
N GLU A 198 -8.48 7.81 12.47
CA GLU A 198 -9.37 8.96 12.49
C GLU A 198 -10.03 9.13 13.85
N SER A 199 -10.51 8.02 14.41
CA SER A 199 -10.93 7.88 15.80
C SER A 199 -10.52 6.50 16.34
N TYR A 200 -10.07 6.44 17.58
CA TYR A 200 -9.61 5.18 18.19
C TYR A 200 -9.78 5.19 19.71
N VAL A 201 -9.65 4.01 20.31
CA VAL A 201 -9.58 3.85 21.77
C VAL A 201 -8.16 3.47 22.13
N ASN A 202 -7.52 4.28 23.00
CA ASN A 202 -6.15 4.01 23.43
C ASN A 202 -6.08 2.94 24.55
N SER A 203 -4.87 2.54 24.94
CA SER A 203 -4.65 1.54 25.99
C SER A 203 -5.18 1.90 27.38
N LYS A 204 -5.52 3.16 27.60
CA LYS A 204 -6.18 3.66 28.83
C LYS A 204 -7.70 3.67 28.71
N ASN A 205 -8.25 3.02 27.70
CA ASN A 205 -9.69 2.99 27.38
C ASN A 205 -10.31 4.37 27.17
N GLN A 206 -9.54 5.30 26.56
CA GLN A 206 -9.98 6.66 26.28
C GLN A 206 -10.20 6.81 24.77
N SER A 207 -11.37 7.38 24.40
CA SER A 207 -11.63 7.79 23.02
C SER A 207 -10.69 8.93 22.62
N ARG A 208 -10.04 8.78 21.47
CA ARG A 208 -9.07 9.71 20.88
C ARG A 208 -9.39 9.92 19.40
N GLN A 209 -8.83 10.99 18.87
CA GLN A 209 -8.85 11.29 17.45
C GLN A 209 -7.43 11.67 16.99
N ILE A 210 -7.16 11.46 15.72
CA ILE A 210 -5.90 11.85 15.07
C ILE A 210 -5.56 13.33 15.26
N THR A 211 -6.56 14.17 15.50
CA THR A 211 -6.39 15.61 15.78
C THR A 211 -5.53 15.92 17.00
N SER A 212 -5.30 14.94 17.86
CA SER A 212 -4.42 15.05 19.03
C SER A 212 -2.95 14.76 18.74
N TRP A 213 -2.61 14.32 17.51
CA TRP A 213 -1.26 13.96 17.14
C TRP A 213 -0.42 15.18 16.78
N ASN A 214 0.84 15.19 17.23
CA ASN A 214 1.79 16.25 16.90
C ASN A 214 2.64 15.85 15.70
N CYS A 215 2.09 15.99 14.51
CA CYS A 215 2.72 15.57 13.26
C CYS A 215 2.73 16.73 12.25
N PRO A 216 3.89 17.11 11.69
CA PRO A 216 3.97 18.21 10.73
C PRO A 216 3.27 17.94 9.39
N MET A 217 2.94 16.68 9.10
CA MET A 217 2.23 16.29 7.90
C MET A 217 0.70 16.34 8.06
N LEU A 218 0.19 16.63 9.26
CA LEU A 218 -1.24 16.73 9.54
C LEU A 218 -1.70 18.17 9.68
N ASP A 219 -2.97 18.43 9.40
CA ASP A 219 -3.61 19.73 9.51
C ASP A 219 -4.36 19.96 10.83
N GLY A 220 -4.32 18.97 11.74
CA GLY A 220 -5.03 18.98 13.02
C GLY A 220 -6.53 18.77 12.91
N LYS A 221 -7.05 18.35 11.75
CA LYS A 221 -8.45 18.04 11.52
C LYS A 221 -8.65 16.55 11.27
N VAL A 222 -9.88 16.11 11.47
CA VAL A 222 -10.28 14.74 11.11
C VAL A 222 -10.29 14.54 9.59
N TYR A 223 -10.67 15.58 8.84
CA TYR A 223 -10.71 15.59 7.38
C TYR A 223 -10.34 16.99 6.84
N PRO A 224 -9.47 17.08 5.86
CA PRO A 224 -8.75 16.00 5.16
C PRO A 224 -7.81 15.20 6.05
N GLY A 225 -7.29 15.77 7.14
CA GLY A 225 -6.37 15.14 8.07
C GLY A 225 -4.91 15.38 7.74
N PHE A 226 -4.57 15.62 6.48
CA PHE A 226 -3.24 16.00 6.02
C PHE A 226 -3.11 17.50 5.78
N SER A 227 -1.93 18.04 6.00
CA SER A 227 -1.54 19.35 5.47
C SER A 227 -1.47 19.29 3.93
N ASP A 228 -1.68 20.44 3.28
CA ASP A 228 -1.77 20.50 1.80
C ASP A 228 -0.49 19.98 1.13
N TRP A 229 0.68 20.35 1.65
CA TRP A 229 1.96 19.92 1.10
C TRP A 229 2.15 18.39 1.19
N ALA A 230 1.79 17.81 2.34
CA ALA A 230 1.95 16.39 2.58
C ALA A 230 0.99 15.57 1.71
N LEU A 231 -0.27 16.00 1.63
CA LEU A 231 -1.26 15.33 0.79
C LEU A 231 -0.86 15.36 -0.68
N ALA A 232 -0.46 16.53 -1.20
CA ALA A 232 -0.04 16.67 -2.60
C ALA A 232 1.15 15.76 -2.93
N MET A 233 2.15 15.69 -2.03
CA MET A 233 3.31 14.84 -2.18
C MET A 233 2.94 13.35 -2.15
N LEU A 234 2.17 12.91 -1.14
CA LEU A 234 1.78 11.51 -0.97
C LEU A 234 0.89 11.01 -2.13
N MET A 235 -0.02 11.84 -2.62
CA MET A 235 -0.82 11.52 -3.81
C MET A 235 0.07 11.29 -5.03
N LYS A 236 1.06 12.15 -5.24
CA LYS A 236 2.03 12.01 -6.34
C LYS A 236 2.89 10.76 -6.18
N TRP A 237 3.33 10.46 -4.97
CA TRP A 237 4.12 9.26 -4.70
C TRP A 237 3.32 7.99 -4.97
N SER A 238 2.08 7.91 -4.50
CA SER A 238 1.18 6.78 -4.75
C SER A 238 0.90 6.55 -6.24
N GLU A 239 0.80 7.64 -7.03
CA GLU A 239 0.58 7.56 -8.48
C GLU A 239 1.84 7.08 -9.23
N ASN A 240 3.02 7.57 -8.83
CA ASN A 240 4.29 7.27 -9.51
C ASN A 240 4.85 5.90 -9.15
N ASP A 241 4.51 5.38 -7.98
CA ASP A 241 4.90 4.07 -7.49
C ASP A 241 3.65 3.24 -7.14
N PRO A 242 3.06 2.57 -8.14
CA PRO A 242 1.84 1.77 -7.97
C PRO A 242 2.03 0.57 -7.05
N VAL A 243 0.91 0.06 -6.51
CA VAL A 243 0.91 -1.14 -5.64
C VAL A 243 1.68 -2.29 -6.29
N SER A 244 2.63 -2.82 -5.56
CA SER A 244 3.50 -3.92 -5.94
C SER A 244 3.00 -5.28 -5.40
N ASP A 245 3.55 -6.37 -5.97
CA ASP A 245 3.33 -7.72 -5.42
C ASP A 245 3.84 -7.83 -3.97
N LYS A 246 4.91 -7.11 -3.63
CA LYS A 246 5.42 -7.01 -2.25
C LYS A 246 4.35 -6.49 -1.29
N GLU A 247 3.71 -5.38 -1.65
CA GLU A 247 2.67 -4.78 -0.80
C GLU A 247 1.44 -5.67 -0.69
N THR A 248 0.99 -6.27 -1.80
CA THR A 248 -0.14 -7.20 -1.80
C THR A 248 0.13 -8.41 -0.91
N ASN A 249 1.30 -9.03 -1.04
CA ASN A 249 1.70 -10.17 -0.21
C ASN A 249 1.84 -9.77 1.26
N ARG A 250 2.39 -8.58 1.52
CA ARG A 250 2.51 -8.03 2.88
C ARG A 250 1.15 -7.79 3.50
N ASN A 251 0.21 -7.21 2.76
CA ASN A 251 -1.15 -6.94 3.22
C ASN A 251 -1.86 -8.24 3.65
N GLU A 252 -1.72 -9.32 2.86
CA GLU A 252 -2.23 -10.65 3.21
C GLU A 252 -1.57 -11.19 4.48
N ALA A 253 -0.26 -11.08 4.60
CA ALA A 253 0.47 -11.57 5.77
C ALA A 253 0.10 -10.80 7.06
N VAL A 254 -0.03 -9.47 6.97
CA VAL A 254 -0.49 -8.63 8.10
C VAL A 254 -1.93 -8.96 8.45
N TYR A 255 -2.83 -9.16 7.48
CA TYR A 255 -4.20 -9.59 7.73
C TYR A 255 -4.24 -10.90 8.53
N GLY A 256 -3.42 -11.87 8.18
CA GLY A 256 -3.30 -13.14 8.93
C GLY A 256 -2.79 -12.97 10.38
N ILE A 257 -2.21 -11.82 10.72
CA ILE A 257 -1.66 -11.52 12.05
C ILE A 257 -2.57 -10.58 12.84
N GLN A 258 -3.07 -9.51 12.22
CA GLN A 258 -3.82 -8.43 12.86
C GLN A 258 -5.33 -8.46 12.60
N ASN A 259 -5.81 -9.25 11.64
CA ASN A 259 -7.21 -9.32 11.19
C ASN A 259 -7.76 -8.01 10.59
N ASN A 260 -6.89 -7.11 10.18
CA ASN A 260 -7.28 -5.93 9.42
C ASN A 260 -6.42 -5.78 8.16
N ARG A 261 -6.84 -4.93 7.24
CA ARG A 261 -6.24 -4.75 5.91
C ARG A 261 -5.95 -3.29 5.64
N ASN A 262 -4.97 -3.02 4.78
CA ASN A 262 -4.77 -1.68 4.23
C ASN A 262 -5.62 -1.53 2.96
N PRO A 263 -6.69 -0.72 2.98
CA PRO A 263 -7.59 -0.57 1.84
C PRO A 263 -6.92 0.11 0.63
N PHE A 264 -5.86 0.88 0.84
CA PHE A 264 -5.12 1.56 -0.23
C PHE A 264 -4.20 0.61 -1.01
N ILE A 265 -3.98 -0.60 -0.48
CA ILE A 265 -3.33 -1.71 -1.20
C ILE A 265 -4.37 -2.57 -1.91
N ASP A 266 -5.50 -2.88 -1.25
CA ASP A 266 -6.57 -3.68 -1.85
C ASP A 266 -7.26 -2.94 -3.01
N TYR A 267 -7.37 -1.62 -2.91
CA TYR A 267 -8.00 -0.75 -3.90
C TYR A 267 -7.01 0.34 -4.35
N PRO A 268 -6.07 0.03 -5.26
CA PRO A 268 -5.10 1.02 -5.75
C PRO A 268 -5.79 2.25 -6.34
N GLY A 269 -5.43 3.44 -5.86
CA GLY A 269 -6.07 4.70 -6.24
C GLY A 269 -7.26 5.12 -5.37
N LEU A 270 -7.57 4.37 -4.29
CA LEU A 270 -8.66 4.69 -3.36
C LEU A 270 -8.50 6.08 -2.72
N GLU A 271 -7.27 6.55 -2.56
CA GLU A 271 -6.97 7.90 -2.08
C GLU A 271 -7.62 9.00 -2.91
N LYS A 272 -7.85 8.75 -4.22
CA LYS A 272 -8.55 9.68 -5.11
C LYS A 272 -10.02 9.85 -4.75
N TYR A 273 -10.68 8.78 -4.28
CA TYR A 273 -12.06 8.80 -3.80
C TYR A 273 -12.22 9.47 -2.43
N ILE A 274 -11.13 9.59 -1.67
CA ILE A 274 -11.17 10.23 -0.35
C ILE A 274 -10.73 11.69 -0.45
N TRP A 275 -9.60 11.97 -1.12
CA TRP A 275 -8.95 13.28 -1.12
C TRP A 275 -8.73 13.88 -2.50
N GLY A 276 -8.80 13.09 -3.56
CA GLY A 276 -8.46 13.49 -4.92
C GLY A 276 -9.64 13.97 -5.76
N ASP A 277 -9.47 13.84 -7.04
CA ASP A 277 -10.42 14.27 -8.09
C ASP A 277 -11.71 13.42 -8.14
N MET A 278 -11.67 12.21 -7.58
CA MET A 278 -12.83 11.31 -7.46
C MET A 278 -13.56 11.40 -6.10
N LYS A 279 -13.27 12.38 -5.25
CA LYS A 279 -13.85 12.48 -3.90
C LYS A 279 -15.37 12.63 -3.86
N ASP A 280 -15.97 13.00 -4.96
CA ASP A 280 -17.42 13.14 -5.13
C ASP A 280 -18.06 11.91 -5.79
N GLU A 281 -17.25 10.93 -6.22
CA GLU A 281 -17.69 9.66 -6.77
C GLU A 281 -17.92 8.63 -5.66
N ALA A 282 -18.96 7.80 -5.83
CA ALA A 282 -19.25 6.74 -4.87
C ALA A 282 -18.29 5.55 -5.02
N PHE A 283 -17.70 5.13 -3.92
CA PHE A 283 -16.90 3.91 -3.87
C PHE A 283 -17.79 2.68 -4.01
N SER A 284 -17.34 1.67 -4.76
CA SER A 284 -17.95 0.35 -4.79
C SER A 284 -16.92 -0.72 -4.46
N TYR A 285 -17.21 -1.51 -3.44
CA TYR A 285 -16.26 -2.53 -2.97
C TYR A 285 -16.15 -3.74 -3.91
N ASP A 286 -17.15 -3.99 -4.71
CA ASP A 286 -17.26 -5.16 -5.60
C ASP A 286 -17.18 -4.80 -7.10
N ASN A 287 -17.36 -3.52 -7.42
CA ASN A 287 -17.25 -3.00 -8.78
C ASN A 287 -16.35 -1.75 -8.81
N TYR A 288 -15.18 -1.87 -8.15
CA TYR A 288 -14.22 -0.78 -8.01
C TYR A 288 -13.61 -0.41 -9.36
N SER A 289 -13.70 0.89 -9.69
CA SER A 289 -12.92 1.48 -10.75
C SER A 289 -11.82 2.34 -10.12
N SER A 290 -10.57 1.99 -10.30
CA SER A 290 -9.44 2.72 -9.70
C SER A 290 -9.32 4.18 -10.14
N GLY A 291 -10.16 4.66 -11.06
CA GLY A 291 -9.93 5.94 -11.74
C GLY A 291 -8.57 5.99 -12.46
N ILE A 292 -7.67 5.04 -12.13
CA ILE A 292 -6.74 4.51 -13.06
C ILE A 292 -7.64 3.77 -14.05
N GLN A 293 -8.30 4.53 -14.92
CA GLN A 293 -8.47 3.91 -16.20
C GLN A 293 -7.07 3.35 -16.46
N ASN A 294 -6.93 2.05 -16.69
CA ASN A 294 -6.15 1.71 -17.83
C ASN A 294 -6.64 2.71 -18.87
N VAL A 295 -5.98 3.82 -18.94
CA VAL A 295 -5.81 4.47 -20.19
C VAL A 295 -4.99 3.41 -20.92
N GLU A 296 -5.71 2.38 -21.42
CA GLU A 296 -5.78 2.29 -22.83
C GLU A 296 -6.24 3.68 -23.32
N GLU A 297 -5.38 4.71 -23.10
CA GLU A 297 -5.10 5.59 -24.19
C GLU A 297 -5.08 4.59 -25.32
N LYS A 298 -5.92 4.79 -26.28
CA LYS A 298 -5.72 4.28 -27.64
C LYS A 298 -4.42 4.94 -28.11
N ASP A 299 -3.38 4.61 -27.40
CA ASP A 299 -1.99 4.90 -27.72
C ASP A 299 -1.81 4.00 -28.93
N GLU A 300 -2.17 4.58 -30.09
CA GLU A 300 -2.19 3.85 -31.32
C GLU A 300 -0.85 3.20 -31.48
N VAL A 301 -0.86 1.88 -31.59
CA VAL A 301 0.34 1.11 -31.73
C VAL A 301 1.10 1.60 -32.96
N GLU A 302 2.30 2.10 -32.74
CA GLU A 302 3.20 2.51 -33.82
C GLU A 302 3.86 1.31 -34.47
N SER A 303 4.30 0.32 -33.66
CA SER A 303 5.02 -0.85 -34.15
C SER A 303 5.05 -1.99 -33.15
N TYR A 304 5.18 -3.22 -33.67
CA TYR A 304 5.37 -4.45 -32.88
C TYR A 304 6.80 -4.94 -33.07
N TYR A 305 7.36 -5.57 -32.02
CA TYR A 305 8.66 -6.21 -32.04
C TYR A 305 8.61 -7.55 -31.34
N SER A 306 9.41 -8.50 -31.79
CA SER A 306 9.73 -9.73 -31.07
C SER A 306 10.68 -9.45 -29.90
N LEU A 307 10.87 -10.44 -29.01
CA LEU A 307 11.77 -10.28 -27.85
C LEU A 307 13.25 -10.06 -28.24
N ASP A 308 13.63 -10.52 -29.41
CA ASP A 308 14.96 -10.29 -30.01
C ASP A 308 15.08 -8.94 -30.75
N GLY A 309 14.06 -8.08 -30.64
CA GLY A 309 14.06 -6.73 -31.19
C GLY A 309 13.71 -6.62 -32.69
N LYS A 310 13.32 -7.72 -33.34
CA LYS A 310 12.93 -7.72 -34.76
C LYS A 310 11.54 -7.09 -34.92
N ARG A 311 11.41 -6.11 -35.81
CA ARG A 311 10.13 -5.47 -36.13
C ARG A 311 9.16 -6.45 -36.79
N LEU A 312 7.92 -6.47 -36.30
CA LEU A 312 6.85 -7.33 -36.78
C LEU A 312 5.74 -6.50 -37.46
N GLN A 313 5.12 -7.04 -38.49
CA GLN A 313 3.97 -6.38 -39.13
C GLN A 313 2.69 -6.52 -38.29
N LYS A 314 2.59 -7.57 -37.48
CA LYS A 314 1.47 -7.83 -36.55
C LYS A 314 1.99 -8.67 -35.37
N PRO A 315 1.31 -8.63 -34.20
CA PRO A 315 1.74 -9.41 -33.05
C PRO A 315 1.66 -10.92 -33.32
N GLN A 316 2.71 -11.65 -32.96
CA GLN A 316 2.80 -13.11 -33.07
C GLN A 316 2.29 -13.76 -31.77
N ARG A 317 1.95 -15.05 -31.83
CA ARG A 317 1.59 -15.84 -30.65
C ARG A 317 2.77 -15.83 -29.65
N GLY A 318 2.47 -15.58 -28.38
CA GLY A 318 3.46 -15.41 -27.32
C GLY A 318 3.73 -13.94 -26.98
N VAL A 319 4.91 -13.65 -26.45
CA VAL A 319 5.28 -12.32 -25.95
C VAL A 319 5.74 -11.42 -27.10
N ASN A 320 5.17 -10.23 -27.17
CA ASN A 320 5.57 -9.18 -28.13
C ASN A 320 5.87 -7.88 -27.38
N ILE A 321 6.74 -7.06 -27.93
CA ILE A 321 7.01 -5.70 -27.47
C ILE A 321 6.25 -4.76 -28.41
N VAL A 322 5.47 -3.87 -27.84
CA VAL A 322 4.69 -2.86 -28.55
C VAL A 322 5.28 -1.49 -28.28
N LYS A 323 5.60 -0.76 -29.33
CA LYS A 323 5.93 0.66 -29.24
C LYS A 323 4.73 1.47 -29.69
N THR A 324 4.40 2.49 -28.91
CA THR A 324 3.20 3.32 -29.11
C THR A 324 3.57 4.70 -29.68
N LYS A 325 2.63 5.43 -30.25
CA LYS A 325 2.83 6.78 -30.78
C LYS A 325 3.32 7.77 -29.71
N SER A 326 2.95 7.56 -28.44
CA SER A 326 3.48 8.34 -27.29
C SER A 326 4.93 7.97 -26.91
N ARG A 327 5.62 7.11 -27.72
CA ARG A 327 6.97 6.58 -27.48
C ARG A 327 7.10 5.66 -26.25
N ARG A 328 6.01 5.20 -25.69
CA ARG A 328 6.03 4.20 -24.61
C ARG A 328 6.27 2.79 -25.20
N THR A 329 6.91 1.94 -24.42
CA THR A 329 7.13 0.54 -24.78
C THR A 329 6.37 -0.35 -23.81
N LYS A 330 5.48 -1.21 -24.33
CA LYS A 330 4.70 -2.16 -23.54
C LYS A 330 4.99 -3.60 -23.96
N LYS A 331 4.93 -4.54 -23.03
CA LYS A 331 4.99 -5.98 -23.29
C LYS A 331 3.55 -6.51 -23.34
N ILE A 332 3.20 -7.19 -24.43
CA ILE A 332 1.89 -7.82 -24.59
C ILE A 332 2.04 -9.31 -24.82
N ILE A 333 1.07 -10.10 -24.39
CA ILE A 333 1.00 -11.53 -24.65
C ILE A 333 -0.18 -11.79 -25.59
N LYS A 334 0.10 -12.29 -26.78
CA LYS A 334 -0.93 -12.80 -27.68
C LYS A 334 -1.12 -14.30 -27.47
N ARG A 335 -2.28 -14.69 -27.01
CA ARG A 335 -2.71 -16.09 -26.86
C ARG A 335 -3.07 -16.73 -28.20
#